data_b6073955c9718f6e1bbdda67356f81d7
#
_entry.id   b6073955c9718f6e1bbdda67356f81d7
#
_cell.length_a   1.000
_cell.length_b   1.000
_cell.length_c   1.000
_cell.angle_alpha   90.00
_cell.angle_beta   90.00
_cell.angle_gamma   90.00
#
_symmetry.space_group_name_H-M   'P 1'
#
loop_
_entity.id
_entity.type
_entity.pdbx_description
1 polymer ?
#
loop_
_entity_poly.entity_id
_entity_poly.type
_entity_poly.pdbx_seq_one_letter_code
_entity_poly.pdbx_strand_id
1 'polypeptide(L)'
;MSHDVFICHSSKDRTLANAICAKLEANRIRCWIAPRDVVPGLEYAQSIVEAIGATRLTVLVFSQNANQSPHVHRELERTASHGIPILPFRVEDVVPAPSVEYFISDAHWLDALTPPMEEHLDYLVGTVRLILDREAAKTGGDPMAVATGTMAAPPAPATGPRRAVRSAALAALALVVAAVPGVGGVALLRGDAVTVEDA
;
A
#
# COMPACT_ATOMS: atom_id res chain seq x y z
N MET A 1 -21.07 2.50 -9.74
CA MET A 1 -20.97 3.67 -8.82
C MET A 1 -19.60 3.63 -8.19
N SER A 2 -18.85 4.73 -8.14
CA SER A 2 -17.54 4.75 -7.49
C SER A 2 -17.73 4.84 -5.97
N HIS A 3 -16.96 4.05 -5.22
CA HIS A 3 -16.86 4.11 -3.77
C HIS A 3 -15.63 4.92 -3.39
N ASP A 4 -15.66 5.54 -2.21
CA ASP A 4 -14.50 6.29 -1.73
C ASP A 4 -13.53 5.37 -0.99
N VAL A 5 -14.06 4.38 -0.24
CA VAL A 5 -13.32 3.48 0.62
C VAL A 5 -13.70 2.03 0.39
N PHE A 6 -12.72 1.15 0.30
CA PHE A 6 -12.86 -0.30 0.39
C PHE A 6 -12.53 -0.76 1.81
N ILE A 7 -13.42 -1.56 2.45
CA ILE A 7 -13.20 -2.11 3.80
C ILE A 7 -12.67 -3.54 3.68
N CYS A 8 -11.37 -3.69 3.81
CA CYS A 8 -10.68 -4.98 3.84
C CYS A 8 -10.73 -5.58 5.25
N HIS A 9 -11.27 -6.77 5.41
CA HIS A 9 -11.42 -7.42 6.72
C HIS A 9 -11.51 -8.94 6.62
N SER A 10 -11.20 -9.63 7.71
CA SER A 10 -11.52 -11.05 7.86
C SER A 10 -13.03 -11.24 8.06
N SER A 11 -13.59 -12.30 7.50
CA SER A 11 -15.01 -12.65 7.75
C SER A 11 -15.36 -12.82 9.23
N LYS A 12 -14.38 -13.11 10.07
CA LYS A 12 -14.53 -13.21 11.53
C LYS A 12 -14.69 -11.85 12.21
N ASP A 13 -14.20 -10.77 11.57
CA ASP A 13 -14.23 -9.40 12.10
C ASP A 13 -15.39 -8.58 11.53
N ARG A 14 -16.37 -9.25 10.89
CA ARG A 14 -17.50 -8.63 10.18
C ARG A 14 -18.29 -7.63 11.02
N THR A 15 -18.51 -7.93 12.30
CA THR A 15 -19.28 -7.03 13.19
C THR A 15 -18.60 -5.67 13.31
N LEU A 16 -17.29 -5.65 13.54
CA LEU A 16 -16.51 -4.43 13.65
C LEU A 16 -16.38 -3.73 12.30
N ALA A 17 -16.12 -4.49 11.23
CA ALA A 17 -16.04 -3.94 9.88
C ALA A 17 -17.36 -3.26 9.46
N ASN A 18 -18.51 -3.83 9.80
CA ASN A 18 -19.82 -3.20 9.57
C ASN A 18 -20.00 -1.93 10.40
N ALA A 19 -19.53 -1.88 11.65
CA ALA A 19 -19.60 -0.68 12.48
C ALA A 19 -18.72 0.45 11.90
N ILE A 20 -17.50 0.12 11.44
CA ILE A 20 -16.62 1.05 10.72
C ILE A 20 -17.32 1.59 9.47
N CYS A 21 -17.88 0.69 8.66
CA CYS A 21 -18.58 1.05 7.44
C CYS A 21 -19.75 2.00 7.73
N ALA A 22 -20.62 1.67 8.68
CA ALA A 22 -21.75 2.48 9.10
C ALA A 22 -21.32 3.86 9.60
N LYS A 23 -20.22 3.95 10.36
CA LYS A 23 -19.68 5.22 10.86
C LYS A 23 -19.17 6.11 9.72
N LEU A 24 -18.46 5.54 8.76
CA LEU A 24 -17.97 6.28 7.59
C LEU A 24 -19.13 6.77 6.72
N GLU A 25 -20.12 5.91 6.45
CA GLU A 25 -21.31 6.25 5.65
C GLU A 25 -22.17 7.33 6.32
N ALA A 26 -22.36 7.27 7.64
CA ALA A 26 -23.02 8.34 8.40
C ALA A 26 -22.31 9.69 8.24
N ASN A 27 -21.03 9.67 7.92
CA ASN A 27 -20.21 10.83 7.63
C ASN A 27 -20.04 11.13 6.13
N ARG A 28 -20.93 10.59 5.28
CA ARG A 28 -20.99 10.79 3.81
C ARG A 28 -19.75 10.28 3.05
N ILE A 29 -19.03 9.31 3.60
CA ILE A 29 -17.95 8.59 2.95
C ILE A 29 -18.53 7.30 2.41
N ARG A 30 -18.56 7.10 1.09
CA ARG A 30 -19.15 5.92 0.47
C ARG A 30 -18.21 4.74 0.61
N CYS A 31 -18.69 3.67 1.24
CA CYS A 31 -17.90 2.48 1.47
C CYS A 31 -18.37 1.31 0.60
N TRP A 32 -17.44 0.43 0.31
CA TRP A 32 -17.70 -0.90 -0.22
C TRP A 32 -17.19 -1.97 0.76
N ILE A 33 -18.01 -2.93 1.09
CA ILE A 33 -17.71 -4.00 2.02
C ILE A 33 -18.35 -5.33 1.57
N ALA A 34 -17.55 -6.42 1.54
CA ALA A 34 -18.06 -7.77 1.30
C ALA A 34 -18.69 -8.35 2.58
N PRO A 35 -19.74 -9.17 2.47
CA PRO A 35 -20.50 -9.53 1.28
C PRO A 35 -21.65 -8.57 0.95
N ARG A 36 -21.87 -7.50 1.73
CA ARG A 36 -23.04 -6.59 1.62
C ARG A 36 -23.20 -6.05 0.20
N ASP A 37 -22.10 -5.61 -0.40
CA ASP A 37 -22.10 -4.87 -1.68
C ASP A 37 -21.79 -5.76 -2.88
N VAL A 38 -21.60 -7.05 -2.65
CA VAL A 38 -21.46 -8.04 -3.74
C VAL A 38 -22.83 -8.28 -4.39
N VAL A 39 -22.89 -8.05 -5.69
CA VAL A 39 -24.16 -8.24 -6.44
C VAL A 39 -24.42 -9.73 -6.63
N PRO A 40 -25.59 -10.25 -6.20
CA PRO A 40 -25.95 -11.64 -6.43
C PRO A 40 -25.95 -11.98 -7.94
N GLY A 41 -25.35 -13.12 -8.29
CA GLY A 41 -25.26 -13.59 -9.68
C GLY A 41 -24.00 -13.17 -10.42
N LEU A 42 -23.17 -12.25 -9.86
CA LEU A 42 -21.83 -11.97 -10.35
C LEU A 42 -20.80 -12.86 -9.65
N GLU A 43 -19.66 -13.06 -10.31
CA GLU A 43 -18.55 -13.78 -9.70
C GLU A 43 -18.00 -12.97 -8.51
N TYR A 44 -17.96 -13.62 -7.34
CA TYR A 44 -17.56 -12.99 -6.07
C TYR A 44 -16.17 -12.36 -6.14
N ALA A 45 -15.20 -13.09 -6.70
CA ALA A 45 -13.83 -12.61 -6.82
C ALA A 45 -13.72 -11.41 -7.77
N GLN A 46 -14.46 -11.43 -8.88
CA GLN A 46 -14.49 -10.31 -9.83
C GLN A 46 -15.08 -9.06 -9.17
N SER A 47 -16.18 -9.19 -8.43
CA SER A 47 -16.80 -8.07 -7.73
C SER A 47 -15.85 -7.35 -6.77
N ILE A 48 -15.00 -8.12 -6.06
CA ILE A 48 -13.98 -7.57 -5.16
C ILE A 48 -12.91 -6.82 -5.95
N VAL A 49 -12.40 -7.41 -7.04
CA VAL A 49 -11.36 -6.79 -7.87
C VAL A 49 -11.84 -5.47 -8.48
N GLU A 50 -13.06 -5.44 -8.99
CA GLU A 50 -13.67 -4.23 -9.55
C GLU A 50 -13.92 -3.16 -8.47
N ALA A 51 -14.37 -3.58 -7.28
CA ALA A 51 -14.56 -2.67 -6.15
C ALA A 51 -13.25 -2.02 -5.72
N ILE A 52 -12.18 -2.80 -5.55
CA ILE A 52 -10.85 -2.28 -5.20
C ILE A 52 -10.41 -1.26 -6.25
N GLY A 53 -10.47 -1.61 -7.55
CA GLY A 53 -10.05 -0.71 -8.63
C GLY A 53 -10.88 0.57 -8.75
N ALA A 54 -12.07 0.60 -8.17
CA ALA A 54 -12.98 1.76 -8.21
C ALA A 54 -12.92 2.63 -6.95
N THR A 55 -12.10 2.26 -5.94
CA THR A 55 -11.95 3.01 -4.69
C THR A 55 -10.69 3.89 -4.68
N ARG A 56 -10.64 4.82 -3.75
CA ARG A 56 -9.55 5.79 -3.58
C ARG A 56 -8.70 5.50 -2.35
N LEU A 57 -9.19 4.67 -1.44
CA LEU A 57 -8.54 4.29 -0.19
C LEU A 57 -9.02 2.90 0.24
N THR A 58 -8.13 2.08 0.77
CA THR A 58 -8.47 0.84 1.47
C THR A 58 -8.24 1.00 2.97
N VAL A 59 -9.28 0.76 3.77
CA VAL A 59 -9.16 0.64 5.23
C VAL A 59 -9.03 -0.85 5.57
N LEU A 60 -7.89 -1.24 6.12
CA LEU A 60 -7.66 -2.60 6.61
C LEU A 60 -8.04 -2.71 8.09
N VAL A 61 -9.04 -3.50 8.41
CA VAL A 61 -9.34 -3.88 9.80
C VAL A 61 -8.33 -4.93 10.23
N PHE A 62 -7.27 -4.46 10.93
CA PHE A 62 -6.14 -5.31 11.26
C PHE A 62 -6.31 -5.98 12.63
N SER A 63 -6.47 -7.28 12.60
CA SER A 63 -6.63 -8.20 13.71
C SER A 63 -5.79 -9.46 13.49
N GLN A 64 -5.73 -10.36 14.47
CA GLN A 64 -5.15 -11.68 14.29
C GLN A 64 -5.85 -12.48 13.18
N ASN A 65 -7.17 -12.33 13.04
CA ASN A 65 -7.92 -13.00 11.98
C ASN A 65 -7.56 -12.46 10.59
N ALA A 66 -7.43 -11.14 10.45
CA ALA A 66 -7.01 -10.50 9.20
C ALA A 66 -5.57 -10.89 8.83
N ASN A 67 -4.67 -10.91 9.82
CA ASN A 67 -3.27 -11.28 9.67
C ASN A 67 -3.06 -12.69 9.11
N GLN A 68 -3.98 -13.61 9.37
CA GLN A 68 -3.93 -15.01 8.91
C GLN A 68 -4.84 -15.30 7.70
N SER A 69 -5.56 -14.32 7.21
CA SER A 69 -6.56 -14.52 6.15
C SER A 69 -5.96 -14.48 4.75
N PRO A 70 -6.00 -15.58 3.98
CA PRO A 70 -5.55 -15.57 2.59
C PRO A 70 -6.37 -14.63 1.69
N HIS A 71 -7.63 -14.35 2.05
CA HIS A 71 -8.47 -13.39 1.33
C HIS A 71 -7.98 -11.96 1.54
N VAL A 72 -7.71 -11.58 2.80
CA VAL A 72 -7.14 -10.27 3.13
C VAL A 72 -5.80 -10.05 2.40
N HIS A 73 -4.92 -11.05 2.38
CA HIS A 73 -3.64 -10.95 1.65
C HIS A 73 -3.84 -10.65 0.16
N ARG A 74 -4.77 -11.34 -0.51
CA ARG A 74 -5.06 -11.10 -1.94
C ARG A 74 -5.67 -9.71 -2.18
N GLU A 75 -6.51 -9.23 -1.27
CA GLU A 75 -7.10 -7.89 -1.34
C GLU A 75 -6.02 -6.81 -1.18
N LEU A 76 -5.08 -6.98 -0.23
CA LEU A 76 -3.94 -6.08 -0.04
C LEU A 76 -3.00 -6.07 -1.25
N GLU A 77 -2.66 -7.25 -1.79
CA GLU A 77 -1.88 -7.37 -3.02
C GLU A 77 -2.55 -6.62 -4.18
N ARG A 78 -3.85 -6.79 -4.33
CA ARG A 78 -4.62 -6.11 -5.37
C ARG A 78 -4.67 -4.61 -5.14
N THR A 79 -4.90 -4.15 -3.92
CA THR A 79 -4.87 -2.74 -3.53
C THR A 79 -3.53 -2.10 -3.88
N ALA A 80 -2.43 -2.74 -3.48
CA ALA A 80 -1.07 -2.27 -3.76
C ALA A 80 -0.77 -2.23 -5.27
N SER A 81 -1.20 -3.25 -6.03
CA SER A 81 -1.00 -3.30 -7.48
C SER A 81 -1.72 -2.18 -8.24
N HIS A 82 -2.78 -1.61 -7.67
CA HIS A 82 -3.50 -0.45 -8.21
C HIS A 82 -2.95 0.89 -7.68
N GLY A 83 -1.92 0.87 -6.82
CA GLY A 83 -1.38 2.07 -6.20
C GLY A 83 -2.34 2.78 -5.23
N ILE A 84 -3.33 2.06 -4.72
CA ILE A 84 -4.33 2.60 -3.78
C ILE A 84 -3.72 2.60 -2.38
N PRO A 85 -3.77 3.74 -1.65
CA PRO A 85 -3.24 3.81 -0.30
C PRO A 85 -4.00 2.87 0.64
N ILE A 86 -3.26 2.27 1.58
CA ILE A 86 -3.78 1.39 2.62
C ILE A 86 -3.69 2.12 3.95
N LEU A 87 -4.79 2.19 4.69
CA LEU A 87 -4.84 2.69 6.06
C LEU A 87 -5.11 1.52 7.01
N PRO A 88 -4.10 1.01 7.72
CA PRO A 88 -4.30 0.00 8.74
C PRO A 88 -5.00 0.59 9.97
N PHE A 89 -6.17 0.04 10.31
CA PHE A 89 -6.90 0.31 11.53
C PHE A 89 -6.70 -0.90 12.47
N ARG A 90 -5.73 -0.77 13.39
CA ARG A 90 -5.29 -1.86 14.25
C ARG A 90 -6.20 -2.00 15.46
N VAL A 91 -6.93 -3.11 15.54
CA VAL A 91 -7.91 -3.40 16.58
C VAL A 91 -7.44 -4.44 17.59
N GLU A 92 -6.32 -5.09 17.30
CA GLU A 92 -5.64 -6.05 18.19
C GLU A 92 -4.13 -5.81 18.14
N ASP A 93 -3.45 -6.02 19.27
CA ASP A 93 -1.99 -5.90 19.35
C ASP A 93 -1.33 -7.17 18.81
N VAL A 94 -1.17 -7.21 17.49
CA VAL A 94 -0.65 -8.34 16.73
C VAL A 94 0.54 -7.90 15.90
N VAL A 95 1.58 -8.72 15.87
CA VAL A 95 2.70 -8.54 14.95
C VAL A 95 2.28 -8.99 13.55
N PRO A 96 2.43 -8.16 12.52
CA PRO A 96 2.08 -8.53 11.16
C PRO A 96 2.89 -9.74 10.67
N ALA A 97 2.20 -10.65 9.98
CA ALA A 97 2.89 -11.68 9.21
C ALA A 97 3.69 -11.03 8.08
N PRO A 98 4.84 -11.59 7.66
CA PRO A 98 5.71 -10.99 6.63
C PRO A 98 4.96 -10.66 5.32
N SER A 99 3.96 -11.45 4.97
CA SER A 99 3.12 -11.23 3.78
C SER A 99 2.18 -10.03 3.91
N VAL A 100 1.75 -9.67 5.11
CA VAL A 100 0.94 -8.47 5.39
C VAL A 100 1.84 -7.27 5.60
N GLU A 101 2.93 -7.44 6.37
CA GLU A 101 3.91 -6.40 6.67
C GLU A 101 4.43 -5.73 5.39
N TYR A 102 4.71 -6.51 4.34
CA TYR A 102 5.15 -6.00 3.05
C TYR A 102 4.26 -4.87 2.48
N PHE A 103 2.94 -4.95 2.71
CA PHE A 103 1.98 -3.97 2.19
C PHE A 103 1.71 -2.79 3.12
N ILE A 104 2.02 -2.93 4.41
CA ILE A 104 1.67 -1.93 5.44
C ILE A 104 2.87 -1.35 6.19
N SER A 105 4.10 -1.75 5.82
CA SER A 105 5.34 -1.28 6.47
C SER A 105 5.50 0.25 6.42
N ASP A 106 5.16 0.85 5.30
CA ASP A 106 5.28 2.30 5.08
C ASP A 106 4.00 3.07 5.46
N ALA A 107 2.93 2.35 5.86
CA ALA A 107 1.68 2.97 6.22
C ALA A 107 1.73 3.53 7.65
N HIS A 108 1.09 4.68 7.86
CA HIS A 108 0.85 5.19 9.20
C HIS A 108 -0.38 4.49 9.79
N TRP A 109 -0.18 3.75 10.86
CA TRP A 109 -1.23 2.96 11.49
C TRP A 109 -2.11 3.79 12.40
N LEU A 110 -3.36 3.39 12.49
CA LEU A 110 -4.36 3.96 13.39
C LEU A 110 -4.69 2.92 14.44
N ASP A 111 -4.17 3.11 15.66
CA ASP A 111 -4.38 2.19 16.77
C ASP A 111 -5.73 2.41 17.45
N ALA A 112 -6.51 1.34 17.56
CA ALA A 112 -7.80 1.28 18.26
C ALA A 112 -7.79 0.15 19.29
N LEU A 113 -6.72 0.10 20.11
CA LEU A 113 -6.46 -0.97 21.06
C LEU A 113 -7.15 -0.76 22.42
N THR A 114 -7.62 0.45 22.69
CA THR A 114 -8.20 0.83 23.98
C THR A 114 -9.64 1.30 23.83
N PRO A 115 -10.54 1.00 24.79
CA PRO A 115 -11.88 1.57 24.79
C PRO A 115 -11.85 3.08 25.12
N PRO A 116 -12.85 3.89 24.68
CA PRO A 116 -13.99 3.46 23.89
C PRO A 116 -13.71 3.43 22.38
N MET A 117 -14.25 2.46 21.66
CA MET A 117 -14.10 2.30 20.22
C MET A 117 -14.63 3.51 19.42
N GLU A 118 -15.66 4.19 19.94
CA GLU A 118 -16.28 5.35 19.30
C GLU A 118 -15.28 6.47 19.01
N GLU A 119 -14.37 6.74 19.93
CA GLU A 119 -13.34 7.77 19.75
C GLU A 119 -12.39 7.42 18.61
N HIS A 120 -12.01 6.16 18.52
CA HIS A 120 -11.17 5.67 17.43
C HIS A 120 -11.89 5.73 16.08
N LEU A 121 -13.20 5.46 16.05
CA LEU A 121 -14.01 5.57 14.84
C LEU A 121 -14.16 7.04 14.42
N ASP A 122 -14.30 8.00 15.34
CA ASP A 122 -14.32 9.41 15.02
C ASP A 122 -12.99 9.90 14.47
N TYR A 123 -11.89 9.45 15.04
CA TYR A 123 -10.55 9.73 14.53
C TYR A 123 -10.31 9.11 13.15
N LEU A 124 -10.78 7.87 12.92
CA LEU A 124 -10.75 7.22 11.61
C LEU A 124 -11.47 8.06 10.55
N VAL A 125 -12.67 8.58 10.84
CA VAL A 125 -13.42 9.44 9.92
C VAL A 125 -12.60 10.67 9.50
N GLY A 126 -11.99 11.34 10.48
CA GLY A 126 -11.14 12.52 10.23
C GLY A 126 -9.94 12.18 9.34
N THR A 127 -9.26 11.07 9.65
CA THR A 127 -8.09 10.60 8.89
C THR A 127 -8.46 10.21 7.46
N VAL A 128 -9.55 9.47 7.28
CA VAL A 128 -10.05 9.07 5.95
C VAL A 128 -10.36 10.30 5.10
N ARG A 129 -11.06 11.31 5.63
CA ARG A 129 -11.32 12.56 4.91
C ARG A 129 -10.03 13.23 4.45
N LEU A 130 -9.07 13.38 5.35
CA LEU A 130 -7.79 14.01 5.04
C LEU A 130 -7.05 13.29 3.90
N ILE A 131 -7.05 11.95 3.91
CA ILE A 131 -6.43 11.15 2.84
C ILE A 131 -7.18 11.35 1.52
N LEU A 132 -8.51 11.26 1.54
CA LEU A 132 -9.33 11.43 0.34
C LEU A 132 -9.18 12.81 -0.29
N ASP A 133 -9.08 13.85 0.51
CA ASP A 133 -8.84 15.23 0.04
C ASP A 133 -7.45 15.37 -0.59
N ARG A 134 -6.41 14.74 -0.01
CA ARG A 134 -5.06 14.70 -0.61
C ARG A 134 -5.04 13.96 -1.93
N GLU A 135 -5.73 12.83 -2.04
CA GLU A 135 -5.81 12.07 -3.29
C GLU A 135 -6.58 12.86 -4.36
N ALA A 136 -7.63 13.58 -3.99
CA ALA A 136 -8.34 14.48 -4.90
C ALA A 136 -7.43 15.62 -5.41
N ALA A 137 -6.61 16.20 -4.54
CA ALA A 137 -5.66 17.25 -4.92
C ALA A 137 -4.58 16.75 -5.89
N LYS A 138 -4.12 15.49 -5.76
CA LYS A 138 -3.18 14.89 -6.71
C LYS A 138 -3.79 14.65 -8.09
N THR A 139 -5.06 14.28 -8.14
CA THR A 139 -5.78 13.97 -9.39
C THR A 139 -6.34 15.23 -10.06
N GLY A 140 -6.62 16.29 -9.32
CA GLY A 140 -7.15 17.58 -9.78
C GLY A 140 -6.11 18.61 -10.21
N GLY A 141 -4.84 18.28 -10.12
CA GLY A 141 -3.75 19.10 -10.62
C GLY A 141 -3.59 18.93 -12.13
N ASP A 142 -4.46 19.55 -12.91
CA ASP A 142 -4.28 19.74 -14.35
C ASP A 142 -3.10 20.72 -14.54
N PRO A 143 -1.95 20.31 -15.11
CA PRO A 143 -0.82 21.22 -15.30
C PRO A 143 -1.00 22.18 -16.47
N MET A 144 -2.25 22.42 -16.92
CA MET A 144 -2.55 23.18 -18.13
C MET A 144 -3.31 24.49 -17.85
N ALA A 145 -2.98 25.20 -16.77
CA ALA A 145 -3.41 26.57 -16.55
C ALA A 145 -2.23 27.48 -16.22
N VAL A 146 -1.17 27.45 -17.07
CA VAL A 146 -0.13 28.46 -17.02
C VAL A 146 0.02 29.11 -18.38
N ALA A 147 -0.42 30.37 -18.40
CA ALA A 147 0.08 31.45 -19.25
C ALA A 147 -0.35 31.48 -20.71
N THR A 148 -1.51 32.06 -20.95
CA THR A 148 -1.58 33.12 -21.97
C THR A 148 -1.28 34.46 -21.30
N GLY A 149 -0.04 34.61 -20.87
CA GLY A 149 0.54 35.91 -20.55
C GLY A 149 1.56 36.20 -21.63
N THR A 150 1.18 37.07 -22.58
CA THR A 150 2.09 37.69 -23.55
C THR A 150 3.27 38.31 -22.83
N MET A 151 4.40 37.62 -22.79
CA MET A 151 5.67 38.21 -22.41
C MET A 151 6.38 38.72 -23.66
N ALA A 152 6.54 40.04 -23.71
CA ALA A 152 7.39 40.75 -24.62
C ALA A 152 8.81 40.14 -24.58
N ALA A 153 9.41 39.94 -25.76
CA ALA A 153 10.75 39.41 -25.91
C ALA A 153 11.79 40.34 -25.25
N PRO A 154 12.71 39.80 -24.46
CA PRO A 154 13.89 40.60 -24.00
C PRO A 154 14.85 40.86 -25.15
N PRO A 155 15.56 42.04 -25.14
CA PRO A 155 16.52 42.39 -26.21
C PRO A 155 17.73 41.45 -26.15
N ALA A 156 18.28 41.15 -27.34
CA ALA A 156 19.42 40.28 -27.52
C ALA A 156 20.68 40.85 -26.84
N PRO A 157 21.50 40.04 -26.15
CA PRO A 157 22.77 40.49 -25.64
C PRO A 157 23.85 40.55 -26.75
N ALA A 158 24.61 41.64 -26.71
CA ALA A 158 25.70 41.94 -27.60
C ALA A 158 26.82 40.87 -27.57
N THR A 159 27.32 40.57 -28.75
CA THR A 159 28.46 39.69 -29.02
C THR A 159 29.76 40.25 -28.43
N GLY A 160 30.33 39.55 -27.43
CA GLY A 160 31.71 39.72 -26.96
C GLY A 160 32.51 38.44 -27.19
N PRO A 161 33.85 38.49 -27.38
CA PRO A 161 34.61 37.43 -28.00
C PRO A 161 34.83 36.20 -27.11
N ARG A 162 34.69 35.03 -27.72
CA ARG A 162 34.97 33.72 -27.15
C ARG A 162 36.44 33.56 -26.76
N ARG A 163 36.69 33.36 -25.48
CA ARG A 163 37.97 32.88 -24.97
C ARG A 163 37.89 31.36 -24.82
N ALA A 164 38.58 30.65 -25.66
CA ALA A 164 38.76 29.23 -25.62
C ALA A 164 39.59 28.84 -24.40
N VAL A 165 39.07 27.96 -23.55
CA VAL A 165 39.89 27.25 -22.56
C VAL A 165 39.88 25.78 -22.91
N ARG A 166 41.07 25.29 -23.14
CA ARG A 166 41.38 23.93 -23.60
C ARG A 166 41.21 22.91 -22.50
N SER A 167 40.75 21.77 -22.93
CA SER A 167 40.67 20.48 -22.28
C SER A 167 41.87 20.07 -21.45
N ALA A 168 41.64 19.38 -20.35
CA ALA A 168 42.54 18.34 -19.86
C ALA A 168 41.68 17.17 -19.35
N ALA A 169 41.81 16.08 -20.08
CA ALA A 169 41.35 14.77 -19.70
C ALA A 169 42.29 14.17 -18.65
N LEU A 170 41.77 13.48 -17.67
CA LEU A 170 42.51 12.45 -16.94
C LEU A 170 41.56 11.30 -16.57
N ALA A 171 41.76 10.20 -17.24
CA ALA A 171 41.25 8.90 -16.95
C ALA A 171 42.01 8.29 -15.76
N ALA A 172 41.31 7.67 -14.84
CA ALA A 172 41.91 6.70 -13.94
C ALA A 172 40.93 5.54 -13.74
N LEU A 173 41.25 4.47 -14.40
CA LEU A 173 40.76 3.13 -14.30
C LEU A 173 41.41 2.47 -13.06
N ALA A 174 40.62 1.91 -12.15
CA ALA A 174 41.13 0.98 -11.17
C ALA A 174 40.09 -0.17 -10.97
N LEU A 175 40.44 -1.25 -11.63
CA LEU A 175 39.80 -2.57 -11.52
C LEU A 175 40.47 -3.29 -10.32
N VAL A 176 39.72 -3.68 -9.31
CA VAL A 176 40.21 -4.61 -8.27
C VAL A 176 39.32 -5.84 -8.28
N VAL A 177 39.83 -6.87 -8.91
CA VAL A 177 39.36 -8.25 -8.78
C VAL A 177 40.12 -8.89 -7.62
N ALA A 178 39.44 -9.30 -6.57
CA ALA A 178 40.00 -10.15 -5.53
C ALA A 178 39.28 -11.50 -5.59
N ALA A 179 40.02 -12.48 -6.05
CA ALA A 179 39.69 -13.88 -5.99
C ALA A 179 39.93 -14.42 -4.56
N VAL A 180 39.01 -15.21 -4.04
CA VAL A 180 39.23 -16.04 -2.85
C VAL A 180 39.17 -17.49 -3.25
N PRO A 181 40.20 -18.29 -2.93
CA PRO A 181 40.24 -19.72 -3.24
C PRO A 181 39.48 -20.54 -2.19
N GLY A 182 38.93 -21.68 -2.67
CA GLY A 182 38.16 -22.63 -1.89
C GLY A 182 39.00 -23.53 -0.98
N VAL A 183 38.29 -24.09 -0.03
CA VAL A 183 38.60 -25.36 0.68
C VAL A 183 37.22 -25.92 0.98
N GLY A 184 36.73 -27.01 0.51
CA GLY A 184 37.13 -28.40 0.56
C GLY A 184 36.67 -29.00 1.89
N GLY A 185 35.49 -29.70 1.91
CA GLY A 185 35.12 -30.43 3.13
C GLY A 185 33.79 -31.21 2.90
N VAL A 186 33.94 -32.37 2.25
CA VAL A 186 32.91 -33.41 2.21
C VAL A 186 32.89 -34.14 3.55
N ALA A 187 31.74 -34.22 4.20
CA ALA A 187 31.47 -35.19 5.24
C ALA A 187 30.13 -35.88 5.00
N LEU A 188 30.20 -37.04 4.40
CA LEU A 188 29.17 -38.07 4.42
C LEU A 188 29.10 -38.73 5.79
N LEU A 189 27.95 -38.76 6.43
CA LEU A 189 27.53 -39.73 7.43
C LEU A 189 26.06 -40.05 7.17
N ARG A 190 25.84 -41.09 6.65
CA ARG A 190 25.26 -42.39 6.63
C ARG A 190 24.52 -42.75 7.95
N GLY A 191 23.20 -43.00 7.78
CA GLY A 191 22.44 -44.13 8.32
C GLY A 191 21.97 -43.94 9.76
N ASP A 192 20.68 -43.98 9.95
CA ASP A 192 20.05 -45.20 10.44
C ASP A 192 18.51 -45.06 10.38
N ALA A 193 17.93 -46.05 9.76
CA ALA A 193 16.50 -46.32 9.79
C ALA A 193 16.14 -46.94 11.14
N VAL A 194 15.07 -46.46 11.77
CA VAL A 194 14.38 -47.21 12.82
C VAL A 194 12.92 -47.36 12.42
N THR A 195 12.61 -48.63 12.25
CA THR A 195 11.32 -49.23 11.93
C THR A 195 10.28 -48.99 13.04
N VAL A 196 9.05 -48.87 12.56
CA VAL A 196 7.72 -49.17 13.09
C VAL A 196 7.68 -50.27 14.16
N GLU A 197 6.89 -50.10 15.22
CA GLU A 197 5.91 -51.09 15.68
C GLU A 197 4.94 -50.52 16.74
N ASP A 198 3.68 -50.73 16.47
CA ASP A 198 2.45 -50.89 17.22
C ASP A 198 2.42 -50.71 18.74
N ALA A 199 1.48 -49.91 19.24
CA ALA A 199 0.42 -50.26 20.17
C ALA A 199 -0.65 -49.15 20.19
#